data_59ea126d4755b0301698d9a9ff141085
#
_entry.id   59ea126d4755b0301698d9a9ff141085
#
_cell.length_a   1.000
_cell.length_b   1.000
_cell.length_c   1.000
_cell.angle_alpha   90.00
_cell.angle_beta   90.00
_cell.angle_gamma   90.00
#
_symmetry.space_group_name_H-M   'P 1'
#
loop_
_entity.id
_entity.type
_entity.pdbx_description
1 polymer ?
#
loop_
_entity_poly.entity_id
_entity_poly.type
_entity_poly.pdbx_seq_one_letter_code
_entity_poly.pdbx_strand_id
1 'polypeptide(L)'
;PASGGESKDHYLELRDLESREVLAKFGEGYGLPCAFVHEDTFYAFAARNENRNWHNVTMFWSKDLKTWQQKVVVQEENEELFNSSVCAGPDGFVMAYETNDKTYTPFSVKFATSKDLMTWTKVPDAVFGKDRYTACPCIRYVNGYYYMIYLEHRTPRWTFESYIARSEDLVNWQLGDANPILTANLDDEGINASDVDILELEGKTYFYYNVGDQMTWGKVKRAVYNGPAKELFESYFPR
;
A
#
# COMPACT_ATOMS: atom_id res chain seq x y z
N PRO A 1 -1.51 13.54 1.69
CA PRO A 1 -0.28 14.03 1.09
C PRO A 1 -0.61 15.24 0.24
N ALA A 2 0.05 16.36 0.52
CA ALA A 2 -0.10 17.55 -0.29
C ALA A 2 0.54 17.26 -1.66
N SER A 3 -0.28 17.04 -2.66
CA SER A 3 0.10 16.78 -4.05
C SER A 3 0.54 18.07 -4.75
N GLY A 4 1.55 18.75 -4.26
CA GLY A 4 1.93 20.04 -4.86
C GLY A 4 3.32 20.57 -4.51
N GLY A 5 4.03 19.96 -3.58
CA GLY A 5 5.38 20.34 -3.22
C GLY A 5 6.41 20.00 -4.32
N GLU A 6 7.49 20.74 -4.38
CA GLU A 6 8.66 20.31 -5.15
C GLU A 6 9.25 19.04 -4.52
N SER A 7 9.96 18.19 -5.29
CA SER A 7 10.52 16.92 -4.80
C SER A 7 11.38 17.05 -3.54
N LYS A 8 12.08 18.16 -3.38
CA LYS A 8 12.90 18.48 -2.20
C LYS A 8 12.10 18.66 -0.91
N ASP A 9 10.79 18.87 -1.00
CA ASP A 9 9.92 19.07 0.18
C ASP A 9 9.37 17.71 0.70
N HIS A 10 9.60 16.62 -0.03
CA HIS A 10 9.20 15.28 0.38
C HIS A 10 10.33 14.59 1.15
N TYR A 11 9.97 13.92 2.22
CA TYR A 11 10.86 13.06 3.00
C TYR A 11 10.02 12.06 3.81
N LEU A 12 10.67 11.03 4.31
CA LEU A 12 10.04 10.00 5.14
C LEU A 12 10.31 10.30 6.61
N GLU A 13 9.29 10.15 7.44
CA GLU A 13 9.40 10.19 8.88
C GLU A 13 8.85 8.93 9.52
N LEU A 14 9.63 8.36 10.44
CA LEU A 14 9.15 7.37 11.38
C LEU A 14 8.83 8.09 12.69
N ARG A 15 7.59 7.90 13.17
CA ARG A 15 7.13 8.54 14.41
C ARG A 15 6.64 7.49 15.39
N ASP A 16 6.87 7.75 16.67
CA ASP A 16 6.18 7.00 17.71
C ASP A 16 4.66 7.23 17.63
N LEU A 17 3.89 6.17 17.75
CA LEU A 17 2.45 6.22 17.53
C LEU A 17 1.71 7.01 18.63
N GLU A 18 2.18 6.93 19.86
CA GLU A 18 1.53 7.55 21.01
C GLU A 18 2.03 8.97 21.25
N SER A 19 3.34 9.14 21.40
CA SER A 19 3.97 10.43 21.69
C SER A 19 4.03 11.36 20.48
N ARG A 20 3.95 10.81 19.26
CA ARG A 20 4.15 11.52 17.99
C ARG A 20 5.58 12.05 17.79
N GLU A 21 6.50 11.66 18.64
CA GLU A 21 7.92 12.02 18.53
C GLU A 21 8.50 11.45 17.22
N VAL A 22 9.34 12.25 16.55
CA VAL A 22 10.05 11.82 15.34
C VAL A 22 11.24 10.96 15.78
N LEU A 23 11.16 9.66 15.47
CA LEU A 23 12.22 8.68 15.76
C LEU A 23 13.30 8.67 14.68
N ALA A 24 12.92 8.90 13.43
CA ALA A 24 13.84 9.00 12.32
C ALA A 24 13.27 9.89 11.20
N LYS A 25 14.19 10.53 10.45
CA LYS A 25 13.89 11.28 9.22
C LYS A 25 14.91 10.89 8.15
N PHE A 26 14.44 10.46 6.98
CA PHE A 26 15.26 9.94 5.89
C PHE A 26 14.54 10.07 4.55
N GLY A 27 15.17 9.64 3.44
CA GLY A 27 14.52 9.53 2.14
C GLY A 27 14.05 10.87 1.59
N GLU A 28 14.93 11.89 1.51
CA GLU A 28 14.62 13.16 0.86
C GLU A 28 14.29 12.96 -0.63
N GLY A 29 13.18 13.53 -1.09
CA GLY A 29 12.64 13.36 -2.43
C GLY A 29 11.85 12.06 -2.64
N TYR A 30 11.47 11.38 -1.55
CA TYR A 30 10.63 10.17 -1.60
C TYR A 30 9.29 10.39 -0.91
N GLY A 31 8.28 9.65 -1.36
CA GLY A 31 6.93 9.68 -0.77
C GLY A 31 6.20 8.36 -0.96
N LEU A 32 4.94 8.32 -0.53
CA LEU A 32 4.05 7.17 -0.63
C LEU A 32 4.65 5.90 -0.01
N PRO A 33 5.14 5.95 1.25
CA PRO A 33 5.84 4.85 1.86
C PRO A 33 4.90 3.75 2.35
N CYS A 34 5.40 2.50 2.31
CA CYS A 34 4.94 1.44 3.19
C CYS A 34 6.07 0.99 4.12
N ALA A 35 5.69 0.45 5.28
CA ALA A 35 6.62 -0.08 6.26
C ALA A 35 6.54 -1.61 6.30
N PHE A 36 7.68 -2.24 6.51
CA PHE A 36 7.78 -3.70 6.68
C PHE A 36 8.87 -4.01 7.70
N VAL A 37 8.58 -4.89 8.64
CA VAL A 37 9.56 -5.37 9.62
C VAL A 37 9.81 -6.85 9.38
N HIS A 38 11.07 -7.20 9.25
CA HIS A 38 11.48 -8.58 9.12
C HIS A 38 12.73 -8.83 9.97
N GLU A 39 12.65 -9.84 10.83
CA GLU A 39 13.66 -10.08 11.87
C GLU A 39 13.91 -8.78 12.68
N ASP A 40 15.16 -8.40 12.88
CA ASP A 40 15.56 -7.20 13.63
C ASP A 40 15.77 -5.97 12.73
N THR A 41 15.18 -5.94 11.54
CA THR A 41 15.40 -4.87 10.57
C THR A 41 14.08 -4.21 10.18
N PHE A 42 14.06 -2.90 10.25
CA PHE A 42 12.98 -2.08 9.72
C PHE A 42 13.27 -1.75 8.24
N TYR A 43 12.27 -1.94 7.41
CA TYR A 43 12.28 -1.60 5.99
C TYR A 43 11.20 -0.57 5.69
N ALA A 44 11.50 0.37 4.81
CA ALA A 44 10.51 1.25 4.20
C ALA A 44 10.69 1.17 2.68
N PHE A 45 9.59 1.04 1.97
CA PHE A 45 9.57 1.09 0.49
C PHE A 45 8.83 2.36 0.09
N ALA A 46 9.44 3.17 -0.75
CA ALA A 46 8.88 4.45 -1.13
C ALA A 46 9.18 4.79 -2.59
N ALA A 47 8.28 5.53 -3.20
CA ALA A 47 8.44 5.99 -4.57
C ALA A 47 9.33 7.24 -4.64
N ARG A 48 10.27 7.28 -5.60
CA ARG A 48 11.12 8.44 -5.88
C ARG A 48 10.33 9.49 -6.64
N ASN A 49 10.20 10.67 -6.08
CA ASN A 49 9.61 11.82 -6.75
C ASN A 49 10.71 12.74 -7.28
N GLU A 50 10.76 12.92 -8.58
CA GLU A 50 11.63 13.86 -9.25
C GLU A 50 10.82 14.77 -10.18
N ASN A 51 10.75 16.08 -9.89
CA ASN A 51 10.00 17.04 -10.70
C ASN A 51 8.54 16.62 -10.96
N ARG A 52 7.87 16.08 -9.93
CA ARG A 52 6.50 15.54 -9.96
C ARG A 52 6.34 14.25 -10.79
N ASN A 53 7.41 13.60 -11.17
CA ASN A 53 7.38 12.27 -11.78
C ASN A 53 7.84 11.24 -10.76
N TRP A 54 7.16 10.11 -10.72
CA TRP A 54 7.43 9.01 -9.80
C TRP A 54 8.12 7.86 -10.56
N HIS A 55 9.40 7.66 -10.33
CA HIS A 55 10.23 6.84 -11.23
C HIS A 55 10.44 5.40 -10.81
N ASN A 56 10.57 5.14 -9.52
CA ASN A 56 10.94 3.83 -9.02
C ASN A 56 10.48 3.63 -7.59
N VAL A 57 10.47 2.36 -7.15
CA VAL A 57 10.38 2.01 -5.75
C VAL A 57 11.77 1.78 -5.21
N THR A 58 12.12 2.53 -4.18
CA THR A 58 13.38 2.38 -3.42
C THR A 58 13.08 1.80 -2.05
N MET A 59 13.84 0.79 -1.67
CA MET A 59 13.86 0.23 -0.33
C MET A 59 14.88 0.97 0.53
N PHE A 60 14.48 1.38 1.71
CA PHE A 60 15.34 1.86 2.79
C PHE A 60 15.34 0.82 3.91
N TRP A 61 16.46 0.62 4.60
CA TRP A 61 16.48 -0.27 5.76
C TRP A 61 17.43 0.20 6.83
N SER A 62 17.11 -0.16 8.07
CA SER A 62 17.89 0.17 9.26
C SER A 62 17.65 -0.86 10.37
N LYS A 63 18.69 -1.17 11.14
CA LYS A 63 18.61 -1.98 12.37
C LYS A 63 18.54 -1.14 13.65
N ASP A 64 18.96 0.10 13.57
CA ASP A 64 19.11 1.00 14.72
C ASP A 64 18.23 2.25 14.63
N LEU A 65 17.48 2.41 13.53
CA LEU A 65 16.66 3.58 13.16
C LEU A 65 17.45 4.89 13.04
N LYS A 66 18.79 4.83 13.05
CA LYS A 66 19.69 5.97 12.95
C LYS A 66 20.49 5.96 11.66
N THR A 67 20.98 4.77 11.29
CA THR A 67 21.78 4.57 10.09
C THR A 67 20.91 3.90 9.02
N TRP A 68 20.71 4.58 7.90
CA TRP A 68 19.84 4.11 6.81
C TRP A 68 20.66 3.75 5.58
N GLN A 69 20.34 2.63 5.01
CA GLN A 69 20.81 2.21 3.69
C GLN A 69 19.64 2.27 2.71
N GLN A 70 19.93 2.35 1.41
CA GLN A 70 18.89 2.37 0.38
C GLN A 70 19.30 1.64 -0.88
N LYS A 71 18.32 1.12 -1.61
CA LYS A 71 18.49 0.46 -2.90
C LYS A 71 17.22 0.59 -3.74
N VAL A 72 17.35 0.93 -5.02
CA VAL A 72 16.24 0.81 -5.98
C VAL A 72 15.93 -0.68 -6.17
N VAL A 73 14.66 -1.06 -5.97
CA VAL A 73 14.21 -2.45 -6.00
C VAL A 73 13.25 -2.75 -7.14
N VAL A 74 12.45 -1.77 -7.56
CA VAL A 74 11.59 -1.88 -8.76
C VAL A 74 11.71 -0.60 -9.58
N GLN A 75 11.86 -0.77 -10.88
CA GLN A 75 11.90 0.32 -11.85
C GLN A 75 11.19 -0.09 -13.12
N GLU A 76 10.42 0.84 -13.70
CA GLU A 76 9.77 0.74 -15.00
C GLU A 76 10.27 1.85 -15.93
N GLU A 77 10.39 1.57 -17.24
CA GLU A 77 10.95 2.54 -18.19
C GLU A 77 9.95 3.61 -18.65
N ASN A 78 8.66 3.21 -18.77
CA ASN A 78 7.64 4.06 -19.39
C ASN A 78 6.43 4.30 -18.47
N GLU A 79 6.59 4.03 -17.19
CA GLU A 79 5.53 4.09 -16.19
C GLU A 79 6.01 4.85 -14.97
N GLU A 80 5.10 5.51 -14.31
CA GLU A 80 5.33 6.00 -12.96
C GLU A 80 4.88 4.95 -11.95
N LEU A 81 5.62 4.85 -10.84
CA LEU A 81 5.34 3.93 -9.74
C LEU A 81 5.00 4.72 -8.49
N PHE A 82 3.92 4.33 -7.83
CA PHE A 82 3.36 5.08 -6.71
C PHE A 82 3.40 4.27 -5.41
N ASN A 83 2.23 4.00 -4.83
CA ASN A 83 2.11 3.26 -3.59
C ASN A 83 2.59 1.81 -3.73
N SER A 84 3.24 1.31 -2.70
CA SER A 84 3.64 -0.09 -2.64
C SER A 84 3.25 -0.71 -1.30
N SER A 85 3.19 -2.03 -1.27
CA SER A 85 3.00 -2.81 -0.05
C SER A 85 3.77 -4.12 -0.15
N VAL A 86 4.36 -4.56 0.95
CA VAL A 86 5.18 -5.77 1.00
C VAL A 86 4.65 -6.72 2.08
N CYS A 87 4.63 -8.01 1.76
CA CYS A 87 4.37 -9.06 2.73
C CYS A 87 5.33 -10.24 2.57
N ALA A 88 5.50 -11.03 3.63
CA ALA A 88 6.10 -12.34 3.53
C ALA A 88 5.07 -13.33 2.95
N GLY A 89 5.51 -14.22 2.08
CA GLY A 89 4.75 -15.30 1.47
C GLY A 89 5.44 -16.65 1.66
N PRO A 90 4.90 -17.73 1.09
CA PRO A 90 5.46 -19.09 1.28
C PRO A 90 6.85 -19.23 0.66
N ASP A 91 7.11 -18.47 -0.38
CA ASP A 91 8.32 -18.55 -1.19
C ASP A 91 9.28 -17.36 -1.05
N GLY A 92 9.13 -16.54 -0.03
CA GLY A 92 9.89 -15.32 0.21
C GLY A 92 8.96 -14.12 0.39
N PHE A 93 9.23 -13.03 -0.32
CA PHE A 93 8.51 -11.77 -0.17
C PHE A 93 7.78 -11.41 -1.46
N VAL A 94 6.64 -10.76 -1.31
CA VAL A 94 5.84 -10.23 -2.42
C VAL A 94 5.65 -8.74 -2.21
N MET A 95 5.85 -7.97 -3.26
CA MET A 95 5.50 -6.56 -3.35
C MET A 95 4.36 -6.38 -4.34
N ALA A 96 3.30 -5.71 -3.92
CA ALA A 96 2.33 -5.09 -4.81
C ALA A 96 2.71 -3.61 -4.99
N TYR A 97 2.69 -3.10 -6.21
CA TYR A 97 2.99 -1.69 -6.49
C TYR A 97 2.04 -1.10 -7.52
N GLU A 98 1.62 0.12 -7.24
CA GLU A 98 0.72 0.88 -8.11
C GLU A 98 1.48 1.49 -9.27
N THR A 99 0.86 1.47 -10.47
CA THR A 99 1.44 2.03 -11.69
C THR A 99 0.40 2.73 -12.56
N ASN A 100 0.86 3.70 -13.35
CA ASN A 100 0.07 4.34 -14.40
C ASN A 100 0.34 3.75 -15.80
N ASP A 101 0.60 2.45 -15.89
CA ASP A 101 0.79 1.78 -17.18
C ASP A 101 -0.33 2.13 -18.16
N LYS A 102 0.04 2.82 -19.24
CA LYS A 102 -0.90 3.37 -20.23
C LYS A 102 -1.60 2.30 -21.07
N THR A 103 -1.20 1.05 -20.95
CA THR A 103 -1.86 -0.11 -21.58
C THR A 103 -3.21 -0.39 -20.92
N TYR A 104 -3.36 0.00 -19.67
CA TYR A 104 -4.54 -0.28 -18.85
C TYR A 104 -5.23 1.01 -18.38
N THR A 105 -6.41 0.85 -17.78
CA THR A 105 -7.04 1.97 -17.07
C THR A 105 -6.17 2.37 -15.87
N PRO A 106 -5.71 3.62 -15.77
CA PRO A 106 -4.94 4.02 -14.63
C PRO A 106 -5.86 4.27 -13.40
N PHE A 107 -5.43 3.85 -12.25
CA PHE A 107 -4.21 3.11 -11.99
C PHE A 107 -4.47 1.61 -11.95
N SER A 108 -3.41 0.81 -12.05
CA SER A 108 -3.44 -0.64 -11.88
C SER A 108 -2.34 -1.08 -10.92
N VAL A 109 -2.38 -2.33 -10.46
CA VAL A 109 -1.39 -2.89 -9.53
C VAL A 109 -0.62 -4.01 -10.20
N LYS A 110 0.70 -3.94 -10.14
CA LYS A 110 1.63 -4.99 -10.57
C LYS A 110 2.33 -5.62 -9.37
N PHE A 111 3.04 -6.73 -9.61
CA PHE A 111 3.66 -7.51 -8.54
C PHE A 111 5.11 -7.85 -8.84
N ALA A 112 5.91 -7.94 -7.77
CA ALA A 112 7.27 -8.45 -7.80
C ALA A 112 7.50 -9.39 -6.62
N THR A 113 8.42 -10.34 -6.78
CA THR A 113 8.80 -11.31 -5.74
C THR A 113 10.28 -11.20 -5.41
N SER A 114 10.64 -11.57 -4.18
CA SER A 114 12.02 -11.59 -3.71
C SER A 114 12.24 -12.74 -2.73
N LYS A 115 13.45 -13.31 -2.72
CA LYS A 115 13.88 -14.30 -1.72
C LYS A 115 14.61 -13.67 -0.53
N ASP A 116 15.11 -12.45 -0.69
CA ASP A 116 16.10 -11.85 0.21
C ASP A 116 15.83 -10.36 0.52
N LEU A 117 14.71 -9.80 0.05
CA LEU A 117 14.36 -8.38 0.02
C LEU A 117 15.30 -7.51 -0.83
N MET A 118 16.46 -8.01 -1.22
CA MET A 118 17.48 -7.26 -1.94
C MET A 118 17.33 -7.36 -3.46
N THR A 119 16.87 -8.51 -3.95
CA THR A 119 16.71 -8.78 -5.38
C THR A 119 15.25 -9.06 -5.68
N TRP A 120 14.64 -8.23 -6.51
CA TRP A 120 13.23 -8.32 -6.87
C TRP A 120 13.06 -8.71 -8.34
N THR A 121 12.15 -9.63 -8.60
CA THR A 121 11.77 -10.09 -9.93
C THR A 121 10.30 -9.79 -10.17
N LYS A 122 10.00 -9.07 -11.23
CA LYS A 122 8.62 -8.78 -11.63
C LYS A 122 7.90 -10.07 -11.98
N VAL A 123 6.64 -10.19 -11.57
CA VAL A 123 5.79 -11.34 -11.93
C VAL A 123 5.17 -11.06 -13.30
N PRO A 124 5.53 -11.84 -14.33
CA PRO A 124 5.01 -11.62 -15.69
C PRO A 124 3.49 -11.73 -15.72
N ASP A 125 2.83 -10.86 -16.49
CA ASP A 125 1.38 -10.85 -16.73
C ASP A 125 0.49 -10.63 -15.48
N ALA A 126 1.09 -10.52 -14.29
CA ALA A 126 0.39 -10.25 -13.04
C ALA A 126 0.05 -8.76 -12.94
N VAL A 127 -1.12 -8.41 -13.45
CA VAL A 127 -1.69 -7.06 -13.37
C VAL A 127 -3.12 -7.15 -12.87
N PHE A 128 -3.37 -6.47 -11.75
CA PHE A 128 -4.71 -6.34 -11.17
C PHE A 128 -5.32 -4.99 -11.54
N GLY A 129 -6.62 -4.96 -11.86
CA GLY A 129 -7.35 -3.74 -12.16
C GLY A 129 -7.16 -3.21 -13.58
N LYS A 130 -6.97 -4.09 -14.56
CA LYS A 130 -6.75 -3.72 -15.98
C LYS A 130 -7.86 -2.85 -16.57
N ASP A 131 -9.08 -2.96 -16.08
CA ASP A 131 -10.31 -2.39 -16.62
C ASP A 131 -10.93 -1.29 -15.73
N ARG A 132 -10.27 -0.96 -14.61
CA ARG A 132 -10.81 -0.04 -13.61
C ARG A 132 -9.71 0.69 -12.86
N TYR A 133 -10.07 1.80 -12.19
CA TYR A 133 -9.17 2.51 -11.29
C TYR A 133 -8.92 1.66 -10.04
N THR A 134 -7.69 1.19 -9.84
CA THR A 134 -7.25 0.46 -8.65
C THR A 134 -5.92 1.00 -8.17
N ALA A 135 -5.84 1.40 -6.90
CA ALA A 135 -4.68 2.07 -6.34
C ALA A 135 -4.41 1.65 -4.89
N CYS A 136 -3.33 2.14 -4.33
CA CYS A 136 -3.00 2.05 -2.90
C CYS A 136 -3.10 0.62 -2.34
N PRO A 137 -2.36 -0.35 -2.88
CA PRO A 137 -2.44 -1.74 -2.43
C PRO A 137 -1.92 -1.91 -1.00
N CYS A 138 -2.60 -2.76 -0.21
CA CYS A 138 -2.11 -3.31 1.05
C CYS A 138 -2.21 -4.83 0.96
N ILE A 139 -1.08 -5.51 0.75
CA ILE A 139 -1.04 -6.97 0.53
C ILE A 139 -0.64 -7.73 1.79
N ARG A 140 -1.28 -8.87 2.05
CA ARG A 140 -0.97 -9.81 3.14
C ARG A 140 -1.12 -11.24 2.64
N TYR A 141 -0.31 -12.16 3.15
CA TYR A 141 -0.44 -13.60 2.87
C TYR A 141 -1.00 -14.33 4.08
N VAL A 142 -2.13 -15.00 3.89
CA VAL A 142 -2.85 -15.70 4.95
C VAL A 142 -3.45 -16.98 4.38
N ASN A 143 -3.19 -18.13 5.03
CA ASN A 143 -3.84 -19.41 4.72
C ASN A 143 -3.83 -19.83 3.24
N GLY A 144 -2.72 -19.64 2.54
CA GLY A 144 -2.61 -20.04 1.13
C GLY A 144 -3.03 -18.98 0.13
N TYR A 145 -3.56 -17.84 0.57
CA TYR A 145 -3.98 -16.75 -0.28
C TYR A 145 -3.21 -15.47 -0.01
N TYR A 146 -2.90 -14.73 -1.05
CA TYR A 146 -2.59 -13.31 -1.00
C TYR A 146 -3.91 -12.54 -0.94
N TYR A 147 -4.13 -11.79 0.12
CA TYR A 147 -5.23 -10.83 0.25
C TYR A 147 -4.70 -9.45 -0.03
N MET A 148 -5.40 -8.70 -0.85
CA MET A 148 -5.05 -7.32 -1.16
C MET A 148 -6.25 -6.41 -0.88
N ILE A 149 -6.07 -5.47 0.05
CA ILE A 149 -6.97 -4.33 0.19
C ILE A 149 -6.46 -3.26 -0.78
N TYR A 150 -7.35 -2.67 -1.54
CA TYR A 150 -7.01 -1.68 -2.55
C TYR A 150 -8.09 -0.61 -2.64
N LEU A 151 -7.71 0.57 -3.10
CA LEU A 151 -8.63 1.66 -3.39
C LEU A 151 -9.29 1.43 -4.74
N GLU A 152 -10.59 1.66 -4.80
CA GLU A 152 -11.35 1.74 -6.05
C GLU A 152 -12.16 3.05 -6.08
N HIS A 153 -12.12 3.74 -7.22
CA HIS A 153 -12.95 4.91 -7.45
C HIS A 153 -14.30 4.48 -8.03
N ARG A 154 -15.38 4.86 -7.38
CA ARG A 154 -16.75 4.47 -7.76
C ARG A 154 -17.61 5.63 -8.22
N THR A 155 -18.25 5.44 -9.36
CA THR A 155 -19.33 6.28 -9.89
C THR A 155 -20.66 5.54 -9.79
N PRO A 156 -21.80 6.22 -9.69
CA PRO A 156 -22.01 7.67 -9.74
C PRO A 156 -21.76 8.39 -8.41
N ARG A 157 -21.48 7.68 -7.33
CA ARG A 157 -21.34 8.25 -5.99
C ARG A 157 -20.10 9.14 -5.82
N TRP A 158 -19.11 9.00 -6.70
CA TRP A 158 -17.85 9.72 -6.67
C TRP A 158 -17.13 9.58 -5.32
N THR A 159 -16.88 8.34 -4.92
CA THR A 159 -16.15 8.00 -3.70
C THR A 159 -14.90 7.19 -4.01
N PHE A 160 -13.91 7.30 -3.12
CA PHE A 160 -12.71 6.50 -3.11
C PHE A 160 -12.77 5.57 -1.90
N GLU A 161 -13.08 4.33 -2.11
CA GLU A 161 -13.39 3.34 -1.07
C GLU A 161 -12.44 2.16 -1.14
N SER A 162 -12.28 1.46 -0.02
CA SER A 162 -11.39 0.30 0.05
C SER A 162 -12.15 -0.98 -0.21
N TYR A 163 -11.59 -1.80 -1.06
CA TYR A 163 -12.11 -3.11 -1.49
C TYR A 163 -11.09 -4.20 -1.15
N ILE A 164 -11.52 -5.45 -1.08
CA ILE A 164 -10.65 -6.59 -0.85
C ILE A 164 -10.77 -7.60 -1.99
N ALA A 165 -9.62 -8.14 -2.40
CA ALA A 165 -9.49 -9.25 -3.33
C ALA A 165 -8.52 -10.29 -2.77
N ARG A 166 -8.59 -11.55 -3.27
CA ARG A 166 -7.61 -12.58 -2.95
C ARG A 166 -7.14 -13.33 -4.18
N SER A 167 -5.93 -13.89 -4.10
CA SER A 167 -5.31 -14.70 -5.14
C SER A 167 -4.40 -15.76 -4.54
N GLU A 168 -4.29 -16.91 -5.18
CA GLU A 168 -3.29 -17.93 -4.84
C GLU A 168 -1.96 -17.71 -5.57
N ASP A 169 -1.99 -17.01 -6.72
CA ASP A 169 -0.88 -16.96 -7.69
C ASP A 169 -0.47 -15.55 -8.14
N LEU A 170 -1.09 -14.48 -7.58
CA LEU A 170 -0.91 -13.07 -7.96
C LEU A 170 -1.43 -12.70 -9.36
N VAL A 171 -1.91 -13.64 -10.14
CA VAL A 171 -2.41 -13.45 -11.51
C VAL A 171 -3.93 -13.50 -11.55
N ASN A 172 -4.50 -14.52 -10.92
CA ASN A 172 -5.93 -14.76 -10.89
C ASN A 172 -6.54 -14.27 -9.57
N TRP A 173 -7.35 -13.23 -9.62
CA TRP A 173 -7.90 -12.57 -8.44
C TRP A 173 -9.41 -12.78 -8.33
N GLN A 174 -9.85 -13.17 -7.15
CA GLN A 174 -11.25 -13.20 -6.73
C GLN A 174 -11.56 -11.94 -5.93
N LEU A 175 -12.61 -11.22 -6.31
CA LEU A 175 -13.11 -10.08 -5.52
C LEU A 175 -13.93 -10.56 -4.34
N GLY A 176 -13.89 -9.84 -3.22
CA GLY A 176 -14.72 -10.15 -2.06
C GLY A 176 -16.20 -9.91 -2.34
N ASP A 177 -17.05 -10.84 -1.93
CA ASP A 177 -18.51 -10.78 -2.18
C ASP A 177 -19.20 -9.66 -1.40
N ALA A 178 -18.65 -9.28 -0.23
CA ALA A 178 -19.19 -8.26 0.65
C ALA A 178 -18.48 -6.89 0.52
N ASN A 179 -17.77 -6.64 -0.57
CA ASN A 179 -17.13 -5.35 -0.83
C ASN A 179 -18.13 -4.17 -0.87
N PRO A 180 -17.72 -2.96 -0.46
CA PRO A 180 -16.39 -2.53 0.02
C PRO A 180 -16.10 -2.96 1.47
N ILE A 181 -14.79 -3.05 1.83
CA ILE A 181 -14.35 -3.31 3.21
C ILE A 181 -14.38 -2.04 4.07
N LEU A 182 -14.16 -0.88 3.48
CA LEU A 182 -14.37 0.43 4.09
C LEU A 182 -15.12 1.34 3.13
N THR A 183 -16.16 1.98 3.64
CA THR A 183 -17.01 2.93 2.92
C THR A 183 -16.84 4.32 3.50
N ALA A 184 -16.70 5.33 2.64
CA ALA A 184 -16.58 6.71 3.07
C ALA A 184 -17.87 7.21 3.76
N ASN A 185 -17.75 7.72 4.97
CA ASN A 185 -18.80 8.46 5.63
C ASN A 185 -18.77 9.92 5.16
N LEU A 186 -19.69 10.29 4.27
CA LEU A 186 -19.69 11.60 3.61
C LEU A 186 -19.85 12.78 4.58
N ASP A 187 -20.36 12.55 5.78
CA ASP A 187 -20.60 13.62 6.75
C ASP A 187 -19.31 14.08 7.44
N ASP A 188 -18.36 13.17 7.71
CA ASP A 188 -17.15 13.48 8.46
C ASP A 188 -15.84 12.93 7.85
N GLU A 189 -15.93 12.11 6.81
CA GLU A 189 -14.79 11.52 6.11
C GLU A 189 -14.61 12.07 4.69
N GLY A 190 -15.55 12.85 4.21
CA GLY A 190 -15.56 13.33 2.83
C GLY A 190 -15.83 12.19 1.86
N ILE A 191 -15.12 12.17 0.74
CA ILE A 191 -15.31 11.18 -0.33
C ILE A 191 -14.34 10.00 -0.25
N ASN A 192 -13.48 9.95 0.78
CA ASN A 192 -12.32 9.08 0.83
C ASN A 192 -12.34 8.17 2.07
N ALA A 193 -12.21 6.87 1.87
CA ALA A 193 -11.88 5.87 2.87
C ALA A 193 -10.92 4.85 2.26
N SER A 194 -9.66 5.24 2.11
CA SER A 194 -8.67 4.55 1.28
C SER A 194 -7.26 4.57 1.87
N ASP A 195 -6.28 4.18 1.07
CA ASP A 195 -4.86 4.14 1.46
C ASP A 195 -4.67 3.35 2.77
N VAL A 196 -5.31 2.18 2.82
CA VAL A 196 -5.33 1.33 4.01
C VAL A 196 -3.98 0.70 4.24
N ASP A 197 -3.50 0.77 5.48
CA ASP A 197 -2.54 -0.19 6.00
C ASP A 197 -3.08 -0.85 7.27
N ILE A 198 -2.67 -2.08 7.55
CA ILE A 198 -3.18 -2.87 8.66
C ILE A 198 -2.05 -3.32 9.59
N LEU A 199 -2.38 -3.33 10.89
CA LEU A 199 -1.54 -3.84 11.95
C LEU A 199 -2.35 -4.83 12.81
N GLU A 200 -1.83 -6.04 13.00
CA GLU A 200 -2.34 -6.95 14.00
C GLU A 200 -1.56 -6.78 15.31
N LEU A 201 -2.29 -6.49 16.38
CA LEU A 201 -1.72 -6.33 17.71
C LEU A 201 -2.72 -6.83 18.76
N GLU A 202 -2.26 -7.67 19.69
CA GLU A 202 -3.05 -8.20 20.82
C GLU A 202 -4.38 -8.83 20.39
N GLY A 203 -4.37 -9.59 19.29
CA GLY A 203 -5.55 -10.29 18.76
C GLY A 203 -6.60 -9.39 18.12
N LYS A 204 -6.25 -8.16 17.81
CA LYS A 204 -7.08 -7.20 17.08
C LYS A 204 -6.40 -6.77 15.79
N THR A 205 -7.20 -6.38 14.81
CA THR A 205 -6.74 -5.81 13.56
C THR A 205 -7.08 -4.33 13.51
N TYR A 206 -6.07 -3.50 13.40
CA TYR A 206 -6.16 -2.04 13.27
C TYR A 206 -6.02 -1.67 11.81
N PHE A 207 -6.97 -0.88 11.31
CA PHE A 207 -6.93 -0.27 9.99
C PHE A 207 -6.55 1.20 10.14
N TYR A 208 -5.46 1.60 9.53
CA TYR A 208 -5.12 3.02 9.35
C TYR A 208 -5.47 3.38 7.92
N TYR A 209 -6.33 4.37 7.73
CA TYR A 209 -6.83 4.74 6.41
C TYR A 209 -6.95 6.25 6.27
N ASN A 210 -6.87 6.72 5.04
CA ASN A 210 -6.97 8.12 4.70
C ASN A 210 -8.43 8.51 4.45
N VAL A 211 -8.81 9.67 4.96
CA VAL A 211 -10.10 10.32 4.72
C VAL A 211 -9.88 11.73 4.21
N GLY A 212 -10.84 12.30 3.50
CA GLY A 212 -10.75 13.66 2.97
C GLY A 212 -11.50 13.85 1.66
N ASP A 213 -11.19 14.95 1.00
CA ASP A 213 -11.82 15.35 -0.27
C ASP A 213 -10.92 15.17 -1.50
N GLN A 214 -9.75 14.55 -1.33
CA GLN A 214 -8.71 14.35 -2.35
C GLN A 214 -8.02 15.64 -2.83
N MET A 215 -8.42 16.81 -2.36
CA MET A 215 -8.00 18.11 -2.90
C MET A 215 -7.43 19.05 -1.83
N THR A 216 -8.22 19.34 -0.81
CA THR A 216 -7.96 20.43 0.13
C THR A 216 -7.63 19.98 1.54
N TRP A 217 -8.12 18.83 1.95
CA TRP A 217 -7.84 18.26 3.26
C TRP A 217 -7.77 16.74 3.25
N GLY A 218 -6.98 16.20 4.14
CA GLY A 218 -6.88 14.78 4.41
C GLY A 218 -6.47 14.52 5.86
N LYS A 219 -6.92 13.41 6.41
CA LYS A 219 -6.56 12.92 7.75
C LYS A 219 -6.41 11.42 7.72
N VAL A 220 -5.58 10.90 8.62
CA VAL A 220 -5.52 9.47 8.90
C VAL A 220 -6.50 9.16 10.03
N LYS A 221 -7.39 8.22 9.80
CA LYS A 221 -8.29 7.63 10.80
C LYS A 221 -7.85 6.21 11.13
N ARG A 222 -8.41 5.68 12.21
CA ARG A 222 -8.21 4.30 12.66
C ARG A 222 -9.55 3.63 12.90
N ALA A 223 -9.77 2.49 12.24
CA ALA A 223 -10.82 1.53 12.57
C ALA A 223 -10.22 0.30 13.27
N VAL A 224 -11.01 -0.42 14.04
CA VAL A 224 -10.57 -1.61 14.77
C VAL A 224 -11.57 -2.75 14.56
N TYR A 225 -11.04 -3.88 14.09
CA TYR A 225 -11.75 -5.16 14.13
C TYR A 225 -11.29 -5.95 15.37
N ASN A 226 -12.25 -6.44 16.18
CA ASN A 226 -11.96 -7.19 17.39
C ASN A 226 -11.73 -8.68 17.07
N GLY A 227 -10.69 -8.97 16.34
CA GLY A 227 -10.27 -10.29 15.88
C GLY A 227 -9.04 -10.21 15.00
N PRO A 228 -8.43 -11.33 14.64
CA PRO A 228 -7.30 -11.38 13.72
C PRO A 228 -7.74 -11.05 12.28
N ALA A 229 -6.84 -10.46 11.49
CA ALA A 229 -7.10 -10.09 10.09
C ALA A 229 -7.58 -11.28 9.25
N LYS A 230 -7.09 -12.48 9.54
CA LYS A 230 -7.52 -13.72 8.91
C LYS A 230 -9.04 -13.91 8.93
N GLU A 231 -9.67 -13.79 10.08
CA GLU A 231 -11.12 -14.00 10.22
C GLU A 231 -11.90 -12.95 9.44
N LEU A 232 -11.46 -11.70 9.50
CA LEU A 232 -12.05 -10.62 8.74
C LEU A 232 -11.93 -10.85 7.23
N PHE A 233 -10.74 -11.16 6.75
CA PHE A 233 -10.51 -11.39 5.32
C PHE A 233 -11.32 -12.55 4.77
N GLU A 234 -11.30 -13.70 5.45
CA GLU A 234 -12.05 -14.88 5.04
C GLU A 234 -13.57 -14.64 5.00
N SER A 235 -14.10 -13.73 5.84
CA SER A 235 -15.52 -13.40 5.86
C SER A 235 -16.03 -12.75 4.58
N TYR A 236 -15.14 -12.16 3.78
CA TYR A 236 -15.48 -11.57 2.47
C TYR A 236 -15.54 -12.60 1.34
N PHE A 237 -15.18 -13.86 1.60
CA PHE A 237 -15.11 -14.94 0.61
C PHE A 237 -15.84 -16.18 1.15
N PRO A 238 -17.18 -16.14 1.31
CA PRO A 238 -17.93 -17.29 1.78
C PRO A 238 -17.73 -18.49 0.84
N ARG A 239 -17.80 -19.71 1.40
CA ARG A 239 -17.62 -20.97 0.69
C ARG A 239 -18.87 -21.31 -0.13
#